data_ed2c24e9d600be1246fd1968aa136c0f
#
_entry.id   ed2c24e9d600be1246fd1968aa136c0f
#
_cell.length_a   1.000
_cell.length_b   1.000
_cell.length_c   1.000
_cell.angle_alpha   90.00
_cell.angle_beta   90.00
_cell.angle_gamma   90.00
#
_symmetry.space_group_name_H-M   'P 1'
#
loop_
_entity.id
_entity.type
_entity.pdbx_description
1 polymer ?
#
loop_
_entity_poly.entity_id
_entity_poly.type
_entity_poly.pdbx_seq_one_letter_code
_entity_poly.pdbx_strand_id
1 'polypeptide(L)'
;MSALDAATYYELKAFYSDHLAGRDDGDTESWLAGFAEDAVLATNLLDDSSITGKARFAPKVRALDADFAAAGIQRRHETSTFVFDRNTDGTVSSRFYTTLLTTGGDGVSRVHSTSVATDLLTRTEGGWLVLSRHIRRDDLAQTEGRSAPEQPREEPS
;
A
#
# COMPACT_ATOMS: atom_id res chain seq x y z
N MET A 1 -11.49 3.65 -20.57
CA MET A 1 -10.67 4.38 -19.57
C MET A 1 -10.32 5.75 -20.13
N SER A 2 -10.44 6.78 -19.36
CA SER A 2 -10.05 8.13 -19.74
C SER A 2 -9.05 8.71 -18.74
N ALA A 3 -8.18 9.59 -19.24
CA ALA A 3 -7.26 10.32 -18.38
C ALA A 3 -8.04 11.15 -17.35
N LEU A 4 -7.46 11.29 -16.16
CA LEU A 4 -8.00 12.17 -15.14
C LEU A 4 -7.68 13.63 -15.47
N ASP A 5 -8.59 14.53 -15.11
CA ASP A 5 -8.27 15.95 -15.05
C ASP A 5 -7.27 16.24 -13.90
N ALA A 6 -6.56 17.36 -14.00
CA ALA A 6 -5.52 17.71 -13.04
C ALA A 6 -6.05 17.87 -11.61
N ALA A 7 -7.27 18.41 -11.45
CA ALA A 7 -7.86 18.59 -10.12
C ALA A 7 -8.11 17.25 -9.43
N THR A 8 -8.72 16.31 -10.13
CA THR A 8 -8.95 14.94 -9.62
C THR A 8 -7.63 14.23 -9.31
N TYR A 9 -6.61 14.41 -10.15
CA TYR A 9 -5.28 13.85 -9.88
C TYR A 9 -4.71 14.36 -8.55
N TYR A 10 -4.77 15.67 -8.32
CA TYR A 10 -4.28 16.28 -7.07
C TYR A 10 -5.09 15.86 -5.85
N GLU A 11 -6.42 15.75 -5.97
CA GLU A 11 -7.27 15.24 -4.89
C GLU A 11 -6.87 13.83 -4.47
N LEU A 12 -6.63 12.95 -5.44
CA LEU A 12 -6.18 11.58 -5.16
C LEU A 12 -4.79 11.55 -4.52
N LYS A 13 -3.87 12.38 -5.00
CA LYS A 13 -2.54 12.50 -4.37
C LYS A 13 -2.64 13.00 -2.93
N ALA A 14 -3.48 13.97 -2.65
CA ALA A 14 -3.73 14.46 -1.29
C ALA A 14 -4.34 13.35 -0.42
N PHE A 15 -5.34 12.63 -0.93
CA PHE A 15 -5.93 11.48 -0.24
C PHE A 15 -4.87 10.45 0.16
N TYR A 16 -3.99 10.04 -0.76
CA TYR A 16 -2.94 9.06 -0.45
C TYR A 16 -1.93 9.59 0.55
N SER A 17 -1.57 10.87 0.48
CA SER A 17 -0.65 11.50 1.42
C SER A 17 -1.20 11.46 2.84
N ASP A 18 -2.44 11.90 3.04
CA ASP A 18 -3.08 11.92 4.36
C ASP A 18 -3.32 10.50 4.88
N HIS A 19 -3.79 9.60 4.00
CA HIS A 19 -4.10 8.22 4.32
C HIS A 19 -2.88 7.43 4.82
N LEU A 20 -1.72 7.61 4.19
CA LEU A 20 -0.49 6.91 4.57
C LEU A 20 0.23 7.62 5.73
N ALA A 21 0.24 8.96 5.76
CA ALA A 21 0.83 9.71 6.86
C ALA A 21 0.14 9.39 8.20
N GLY A 22 -1.17 9.31 8.23
CA GLY A 22 -1.93 8.91 9.42
C GLY A 22 -1.44 7.58 9.98
N ARG A 23 -1.22 6.59 9.12
CA ARG A 23 -0.70 5.29 9.53
C ARG A 23 0.73 5.36 10.05
N ASP A 24 1.60 6.16 9.42
CA ASP A 24 2.98 6.36 9.85
C ASP A 24 3.06 7.05 11.21
N ASP A 25 2.10 7.92 11.51
CA ASP A 25 1.98 8.65 12.77
C ASP A 25 1.26 7.84 13.88
N GLY A 26 0.86 6.61 13.59
CA GLY A 26 0.19 5.72 14.54
C GLY A 26 -1.33 5.91 14.61
N ASP A 27 -1.90 6.72 13.73
CA ASP A 27 -3.36 6.91 13.62
C ASP A 27 -3.97 5.86 12.66
N THR A 28 -4.03 4.62 13.15
CA THR A 28 -4.60 3.49 12.42
C THR A 28 -6.07 3.73 12.04
N GLU A 29 -6.82 4.43 12.89
CA GLU A 29 -8.25 4.69 12.66
C GLU A 29 -8.46 5.64 11.49
N SER A 30 -7.63 6.67 11.34
CA SER A 30 -7.65 7.55 10.17
C SER A 30 -7.37 6.78 8.87
N TRP A 31 -6.42 5.85 8.90
CA TRP A 31 -6.15 4.98 7.75
C TRP A 31 -7.35 4.08 7.43
N LEU A 32 -7.96 3.45 8.43
CA LEU A 32 -9.16 2.60 8.27
C LEU A 32 -10.36 3.39 7.75
N ALA A 33 -10.50 4.66 8.14
CA ALA A 33 -11.58 5.54 7.65
C ALA A 33 -11.52 5.78 6.14
N GLY A 34 -10.34 5.63 5.51
CA GLY A 34 -10.18 5.72 4.05
C GLY A 34 -10.72 4.53 3.27
N PHE A 35 -11.24 3.49 3.92
CA PHE A 35 -11.85 2.32 3.28
C PHE A 35 -13.37 2.32 3.39
N ALA A 36 -14.05 1.85 2.35
CA ALA A 36 -15.47 1.54 2.41
C ALA A 36 -15.75 0.40 3.41
N GLU A 37 -16.97 0.32 3.95
CA GLU A 37 -17.32 -0.70 4.95
C GLU A 37 -17.19 -2.14 4.41
N ASP A 38 -17.52 -2.34 3.14
CA ASP A 38 -17.44 -3.61 2.42
C ASP A 38 -16.13 -3.78 1.63
N ALA A 39 -15.13 -2.94 1.88
CA ALA A 39 -13.86 -2.96 1.17
C ALA A 39 -13.17 -4.32 1.22
N VAL A 40 -12.43 -4.64 0.16
CA VAL A 40 -11.63 -5.85 0.04
C VAL A 40 -10.15 -5.50 0.23
N LEU A 41 -9.48 -6.19 1.14
CA LEU A 41 -8.02 -6.11 1.31
C LEU A 41 -7.39 -7.46 0.94
N ALA A 42 -6.51 -7.45 -0.04
CA ALA A 42 -5.73 -8.61 -0.47
C ALA A 42 -4.23 -8.29 -0.38
N THR A 43 -3.45 -9.26 0.10
CA THR A 43 -2.01 -9.09 0.19
C THR A 43 -1.31 -10.44 0.21
N ASN A 44 -0.13 -10.52 -0.43
CA ASN A 44 0.70 -11.71 -0.37
C ASN A 44 1.38 -11.94 1.01
N LEU A 45 1.20 -11.03 1.96
CA LEU A 45 1.48 -11.27 3.39
C LEU A 45 0.53 -12.32 4.01
N LEU A 46 -0.63 -12.53 3.39
CA LEU A 46 -1.69 -13.45 3.81
C LEU A 46 -1.95 -14.52 2.75
N ASP A 47 -0.90 -15.05 2.13
CA ASP A 47 -0.95 -16.07 1.06
C ASP A 47 -1.86 -15.66 -0.12
N ASP A 48 -1.81 -14.39 -0.53
CA ASP A 48 -2.68 -13.77 -1.54
C ASP A 48 -4.19 -13.91 -1.22
N SER A 49 -4.54 -14.30 -0.01
CA SER A 49 -5.94 -14.36 0.40
C SER A 49 -6.51 -12.94 0.52
N SER A 50 -7.76 -12.80 0.12
CA SER A 50 -8.50 -11.56 0.29
C SER A 50 -9.41 -11.61 1.52
N ILE A 51 -9.54 -10.48 2.20
CA ILE A 51 -10.47 -10.30 3.32
C ILE A 51 -11.48 -9.26 2.89
N THR A 52 -12.74 -9.65 2.81
CA THR A 52 -13.86 -8.77 2.50
C THR A 52 -14.48 -8.22 3.77
N GLY A 53 -14.66 -6.91 3.82
CA GLY A 53 -15.27 -6.17 4.91
C GLY A 53 -14.25 -5.57 5.87
N LYS A 54 -14.32 -4.24 6.04
CA LYS A 54 -13.43 -3.48 6.92
C LYS A 54 -13.41 -4.03 8.35
N ALA A 55 -14.55 -4.40 8.89
CA ALA A 55 -14.65 -4.97 10.23
C ALA A 55 -13.83 -6.26 10.42
N ARG A 56 -13.56 -7.00 9.34
CA ARG A 56 -12.79 -8.25 9.37
C ARG A 56 -11.29 -8.04 9.28
N PHE A 57 -10.81 -7.07 8.48
CA PHE A 57 -9.38 -6.81 8.38
C PHE A 57 -8.87 -5.79 9.40
N ALA A 58 -9.70 -4.90 9.92
CA ALA A 58 -9.31 -3.86 10.87
C ALA A 58 -8.59 -4.41 12.13
N PRO A 59 -9.05 -5.50 12.78
CA PRO A 59 -8.33 -6.05 13.93
C PRO A 59 -6.89 -6.49 13.59
N LYS A 60 -6.67 -7.05 12.39
CA LYS A 60 -5.34 -7.48 11.93
C LYS A 60 -4.41 -6.29 11.70
N VAL A 61 -4.94 -5.22 11.11
CA VAL A 61 -4.18 -3.98 10.89
C VAL A 61 -3.80 -3.33 12.21
N ARG A 62 -4.75 -3.23 13.15
CA ARG A 62 -4.49 -2.69 14.49
C ARG A 62 -3.43 -3.48 15.25
N ALA A 63 -3.48 -4.82 15.17
CA ALA A 63 -2.49 -5.69 15.80
C ALA A 63 -1.09 -5.46 15.21
N LEU A 64 -0.96 -5.39 13.88
CA LEU A 64 0.31 -5.12 13.21
C LEU A 64 0.87 -3.75 13.58
N ASP A 65 0.03 -2.72 13.62
CA ASP A 65 0.45 -1.37 13.98
C ASP A 65 0.87 -1.28 15.45
N ALA A 66 0.16 -2.01 16.35
CA ALA A 66 0.54 -2.12 17.75
C ALA A 66 1.90 -2.83 17.94
N ASP A 67 2.20 -3.84 17.15
CA ASP A 67 3.49 -4.55 17.19
C ASP A 67 4.65 -3.60 16.81
N PHE A 68 4.49 -2.79 15.76
CA PHE A 68 5.48 -1.78 15.40
C PHE A 68 5.66 -0.73 16.50
N ALA A 69 4.57 -0.26 17.08
CA ALA A 69 4.62 0.71 18.18
C ALA A 69 5.31 0.13 19.43
N ALA A 70 4.99 -1.10 19.81
CA ALA A 70 5.59 -1.79 20.94
C ALA A 70 7.09 -2.03 20.74
N ALA A 71 7.52 -2.27 19.51
CA ALA A 71 8.93 -2.40 19.15
C ALA A 71 9.66 -1.05 19.04
N GLY A 72 8.98 0.07 19.21
CA GLY A 72 9.57 1.41 19.05
C GLY A 72 10.05 1.71 17.63
N ILE A 73 9.39 1.13 16.63
CA ILE A 73 9.76 1.27 15.22
C ILE A 73 8.92 2.36 14.56
N GLN A 74 9.59 3.41 14.08
CA GLN A 74 8.98 4.41 13.20
C GLN A 74 8.94 3.91 11.76
N ARG A 75 7.76 3.98 11.14
CA ARG A 75 7.57 3.68 9.72
C ARG A 75 7.47 4.97 8.89
N ARG A 76 7.87 4.89 7.62
CA ARG A 76 7.62 5.90 6.60
C ARG A 76 7.26 5.21 5.29
N HIS A 77 6.06 5.51 4.76
CA HIS A 77 5.63 5.03 3.45
C HIS A 77 6.02 6.06 2.39
N GLU A 78 7.04 5.73 1.61
CA GLU A 78 7.43 6.51 0.43
C GLU A 78 6.69 5.96 -0.79
N THR A 79 5.90 6.80 -1.46
CA THR A 79 5.09 6.39 -2.60
C THR A 79 5.49 7.09 -3.88
N SER A 80 5.47 6.36 -4.99
CA SER A 80 5.86 6.86 -6.30
C SER A 80 5.12 6.14 -7.43
N THR A 81 5.36 6.61 -8.66
CA THR A 81 4.90 5.96 -9.90
C THR A 81 3.39 5.72 -9.88
N PHE A 82 2.63 6.76 -9.58
CA PHE A 82 1.17 6.68 -9.60
C PHE A 82 0.64 6.64 -11.04
N VAL A 83 -0.22 5.66 -11.29
CA VAL A 83 -1.05 5.58 -12.49
C VAL A 83 -2.51 5.58 -12.04
N PHE A 84 -3.30 6.48 -12.59
CA PHE A 84 -4.73 6.58 -12.31
C PHE A 84 -5.53 6.48 -13.60
N ASP A 85 -6.56 5.67 -13.62
CA ASP A 85 -7.50 5.51 -14.73
C ASP A 85 -8.94 5.64 -14.25
N ARG A 86 -9.71 6.51 -14.91
CA ARG A 86 -11.16 6.61 -14.65
C ARG A 86 -11.89 5.50 -15.39
N ASN A 87 -12.67 4.73 -14.67
CA ASN A 87 -13.51 3.68 -15.20
C ASN A 87 -14.84 4.25 -15.70
N THR A 88 -15.54 3.48 -16.52
CA THR A 88 -16.84 3.88 -17.11
C THR A 88 -17.96 4.04 -16.09
N ASP A 89 -17.85 3.38 -14.93
CA ASP A 89 -18.78 3.48 -13.80
C ASP A 89 -18.49 4.66 -12.85
N GLY A 90 -17.47 5.47 -13.18
CA GLY A 90 -17.06 6.63 -12.38
C GLY A 90 -16.07 6.33 -11.27
N THR A 91 -15.75 5.07 -11.02
CA THR A 91 -14.65 4.69 -10.10
C THR A 91 -13.30 5.03 -10.70
N VAL A 92 -12.25 5.01 -9.88
CA VAL A 92 -10.86 5.21 -10.31
C VAL A 92 -10.03 4.00 -9.93
N SER A 93 -9.35 3.42 -10.92
CA SER A 93 -8.29 2.45 -10.69
C SER A 93 -6.98 3.18 -10.42
N SER A 94 -6.25 2.74 -9.43
CA SER A 94 -4.94 3.29 -9.06
C SER A 94 -3.92 2.18 -8.97
N ARG A 95 -2.70 2.46 -9.43
CA ARG A 95 -1.53 1.61 -9.22
C ARG A 95 -0.35 2.49 -8.80
N PHE A 96 0.37 2.09 -7.76
CA PHE A 96 1.52 2.84 -7.28
C PHE A 96 2.55 1.95 -6.58
N TYR A 97 3.79 2.44 -6.47
CA TYR A 97 4.85 1.77 -5.74
C TYR A 97 4.95 2.34 -4.33
N THR A 98 5.29 1.47 -3.39
CA THR A 98 5.58 1.86 -2.01
C THR A 98 6.92 1.29 -1.57
N THR A 99 7.76 2.15 -1.01
CA THR A 99 8.93 1.75 -0.22
C THR A 99 8.62 2.02 1.24
N LEU A 100 8.61 0.98 2.05
CA LEU A 100 8.45 1.10 3.49
C LEU A 100 9.82 1.21 4.14
N LEU A 101 10.10 2.37 4.73
CA LEU A 101 11.27 2.60 5.57
C LEU A 101 10.91 2.35 7.02
N THR A 102 11.85 1.78 7.78
CA THR A 102 11.73 1.60 9.23
C THR A 102 12.95 2.15 9.93
N THR A 103 12.72 2.81 11.07
CA THR A 103 13.78 3.31 11.94
C THR A 103 13.52 2.79 13.35
N GLY A 104 14.44 1.99 13.87
CA GLY A 104 14.35 1.44 15.22
C GLY A 104 15.10 2.28 16.26
N GLY A 105 15.28 1.72 17.46
CA GLY A 105 15.94 2.38 18.58
C GLY A 105 17.42 2.71 18.37
N ASP A 106 18.07 2.13 17.37
CA ASP A 106 19.44 2.47 16.95
C ASP A 106 19.53 3.74 16.09
N GLY A 107 18.39 4.33 15.71
CA GLY A 107 18.32 5.53 14.88
C GLY A 107 18.69 5.31 13.41
N VAL A 108 18.90 4.07 12.97
CA VAL A 108 19.25 3.76 11.58
C VAL A 108 17.99 3.45 10.78
N SER A 109 17.79 4.19 9.68
CA SER A 109 16.70 3.93 8.74
C SER A 109 17.09 2.84 7.75
N ARG A 110 16.18 1.90 7.54
CA ARG A 110 16.37 0.74 6.64
C ARG A 110 15.18 0.62 5.72
N VAL A 111 15.42 0.13 4.51
CA VAL A 111 14.34 -0.35 3.65
C VAL A 111 13.81 -1.66 4.24
N HIS A 112 12.55 -1.63 4.69
CA HIS A 112 11.86 -2.81 5.21
C HIS A 112 11.29 -3.66 4.08
N SER A 113 10.64 -3.02 3.11
CA SER A 113 10.08 -3.70 1.94
C SER A 113 9.79 -2.72 0.81
N THR A 114 9.69 -3.26 -0.40
CA THR A 114 9.07 -2.59 -1.53
C THR A 114 7.83 -3.35 -1.97
N SER A 115 6.85 -2.65 -2.51
CA SER A 115 5.59 -3.25 -2.96
C SER A 115 4.94 -2.47 -4.08
N VAL A 116 4.04 -3.15 -4.77
CA VAL A 116 3.06 -2.54 -5.68
C VAL A 116 1.70 -2.63 -5.02
N ALA A 117 0.99 -1.51 -4.95
CA ALA A 117 -0.40 -1.46 -4.55
C ALA A 117 -1.28 -1.18 -5.77
N THR A 118 -2.43 -1.84 -5.84
CA THR A 118 -3.48 -1.60 -6.82
C THR A 118 -4.78 -1.39 -6.08
N ASP A 119 -5.40 -0.24 -6.28
CA ASP A 119 -6.64 0.15 -5.61
C ASP A 119 -7.76 0.37 -6.61
N LEU A 120 -8.99 0.13 -6.17
CA LEU A 120 -10.20 0.67 -6.76
C LEU A 120 -10.77 1.68 -5.78
N LEU A 121 -11.04 2.90 -6.25
CA LEU A 121 -11.55 4.00 -5.42
C LEU A 121 -12.87 4.53 -5.94
N THR A 122 -13.70 5.01 -5.03
CA THR A 122 -14.92 5.75 -5.33
C THR A 122 -14.91 7.11 -4.65
N ARG A 123 -15.60 8.08 -5.27
CA ARG A 123 -15.79 9.40 -4.67
C ARG A 123 -17.12 9.45 -3.94
N THR A 124 -17.11 9.99 -2.74
CA THR A 124 -18.27 10.26 -1.91
C THR A 124 -18.36 11.74 -1.56
N GLU A 125 -19.41 12.19 -0.90
CA GLU A 125 -19.48 13.56 -0.37
C GLU A 125 -18.36 13.86 0.65
N GLY A 126 -17.92 12.83 1.40
CA GLY A 126 -16.83 12.93 2.38
C GLY A 126 -15.42 12.82 1.80
N GLY A 127 -15.27 12.62 0.48
CA GLY A 127 -13.99 12.45 -0.20
C GLY A 127 -13.84 11.09 -0.86
N TRP A 128 -12.60 10.62 -1.00
CA TRP A 128 -12.30 9.34 -1.63
C TRP A 128 -12.34 8.20 -0.62
N LEU A 129 -12.84 7.03 -1.07
CA LEU A 129 -12.81 5.76 -0.32
C LEU A 129 -12.22 4.66 -1.19
N VAL A 130 -11.39 3.81 -0.59
CA VAL A 130 -10.87 2.59 -1.20
C VAL A 130 -11.94 1.50 -1.11
N LEU A 131 -12.38 0.98 -2.26
CA LEU A 131 -13.29 -0.16 -2.39
C LEU A 131 -12.54 -1.49 -2.35
N SER A 132 -11.34 -1.51 -2.93
CA SER A 132 -10.45 -2.67 -2.83
C SER A 132 -8.99 -2.22 -2.90
N ARG A 133 -8.13 -2.91 -2.16
CA ARG A 133 -6.68 -2.75 -2.21
C ARG A 133 -6.02 -4.11 -2.31
N HIS A 134 -5.14 -4.25 -3.28
CA HIS A 134 -4.26 -5.39 -3.42
C HIS A 134 -2.81 -4.93 -3.28
N ILE A 135 -2.10 -5.47 -2.29
CA ILE A 135 -0.69 -5.16 -2.02
C ILE A 135 0.15 -6.39 -2.31
N ARG A 136 1.15 -6.25 -3.16
CA ARG A 136 2.14 -7.29 -3.44
C ARG A 136 3.52 -6.78 -3.04
N ARG A 137 4.07 -7.37 -1.98
CA ARG A 137 5.46 -7.15 -1.57
C ARG A 137 6.39 -7.92 -2.48
N ASP A 138 7.48 -7.26 -2.90
CA ASP A 138 8.41 -7.81 -3.87
C ASP A 138 9.27 -8.93 -3.26
N ASP A 139 9.61 -8.83 -1.96
CA ASP A 139 10.41 -9.83 -1.24
C ASP A 139 9.68 -11.15 -1.02
N LEU A 140 8.34 -11.14 -1.01
CA LEU A 140 7.51 -12.33 -0.83
C LEU A 140 7.09 -12.98 -2.16
N ALA A 141 7.19 -12.26 -3.28
CA ALA A 141 6.83 -12.75 -4.61
C ALA A 141 7.84 -13.73 -5.21
N GLN A 142 8.97 -13.96 -4.54
CA GLN A 142 10.09 -14.76 -5.11
C GLN A 142 9.96 -16.27 -4.91
N THR A 143 8.93 -16.77 -4.26
CA THR A 143 8.75 -18.20 -4.03
C THR A 143 8.23 -18.98 -5.24
N GLU A 144 7.78 -18.32 -6.32
CA GLU A 144 7.38 -18.95 -7.57
C GLU A 144 8.05 -18.29 -8.78
N GLY A 145 9.16 -18.85 -9.24
CA GLY A 145 9.58 -18.77 -10.66
C GLY A 145 10.45 -17.58 -11.09
N ARG A 146 11.17 -16.89 -10.22
CA ARG A 146 12.31 -16.07 -10.63
C ARG A 146 13.59 -16.87 -10.54
N SER A 147 14.04 -17.42 -11.66
CA SER A 147 15.45 -17.79 -11.83
C SER A 147 16.30 -16.53 -11.58
N ALA A 148 17.24 -16.62 -10.66
CA ALA A 148 18.20 -15.54 -10.46
C ALA A 148 18.88 -15.23 -11.81
N PRO A 149 19.12 -13.96 -12.15
CA PRO A 149 19.92 -13.64 -13.32
C PRO A 149 21.28 -14.32 -13.17
N GLU A 150 21.68 -15.10 -14.18
CA GLU A 150 22.96 -15.79 -14.24
C GLU A 150 24.06 -14.72 -14.11
N GLN A 151 24.87 -14.78 -13.06
CA GLN A 151 25.99 -13.89 -12.91
C GLN A 151 26.98 -14.16 -14.04
N PRO A 152 27.57 -13.10 -14.66
CA PRO A 152 28.60 -13.30 -15.66
C PRO A 152 29.74 -14.13 -15.06
N ARG A 153 30.06 -15.23 -15.72
CA ARG A 153 31.24 -16.03 -15.35
C ARG A 153 32.47 -15.17 -15.60
N GLU A 154 33.22 -14.91 -14.52
CA GLU A 154 34.58 -14.37 -14.68
C GLU A 154 35.40 -15.40 -15.44
N GLU A 155 35.89 -15.04 -16.64
CA GLU A 155 36.85 -15.86 -17.36
C GLU A 155 38.20 -15.79 -16.60
N PRO A 156 38.83 -16.93 -16.32
CA PRO A 156 40.15 -16.94 -15.71
C PRO A 156 41.21 -16.42 -16.68
N SER A 157 42.00 -15.48 -16.25
CA SER A 157 43.16 -14.92 -16.95
C SER A 157 44.27 -15.94 -17.13
#